data_c6717de003df1948c742e639082c44b2
#
_entry.id   c6717de003df1948c742e639082c44b2
#
_cell.length_a   1.000
_cell.length_b   1.000
_cell.length_c   1.000
_cell.angle_alpha   90.00
_cell.angle_beta   90.00
_cell.angle_gamma   90.00
#
_symmetry.space_group_name_H-M   'P 1'
#
loop_
_entity.id
_entity.type
_entity.pdbx_description
1 polymer ?
#
loop_
_entity_poly.entity_id
_entity_poly.type
_entity_poly.pdbx_seq_one_letter_code
_entity_poly.pdbx_strand_id
1 'polypeptide(L)'
;MNLLAKRGGFRHHVRMATPAFSDCINKLGVDEKDVIPFGRNKAKISLDVLDRPAAPGKLILVSAITPTPSGEGKTTVSIGLAQGLQAIGKKVCLALRQPSMGPVFGRKGGATGGGKSSLTPAEEINMHFTGDFHAITSAHNLISAIIDNAMFFHTLNIDERKVIWKRVMDMNDRSLRSIIVGLNKQGFPRETGFDITPASEIMACLCLATSYKDMEERINRIVIGFTTDDKPVFARELGITGSVMALLKDALMPNLVQSVEGVPCFLHGGPFANIAHGCNSVLATRMALHFGDYAVTEAGFAFDLGAEKFLDIKCRQSGLDPAAIVIVATARALKMHGGTALADLKNTDVDALKKGLANLDAHLDAAAHYKRPVVVAVNKFFDDSREELDAIVKHCAERGIPCAIADIFSQGGEGGKDLAQMVVEAADRSSAPFKPLYESALPVEEKLNIIARNIYGADGVELTAAAKKKLAQFEASRLTDPVSYTHLTLP
;
A
#
# COMPACT_ATOMS: atom_id res chain seq x y z
N MET A 1 -25.85 17.87 -10.28
CA MET A 1 -25.97 18.43 -8.93
C MET A 1 -26.99 17.73 -8.05
N ASN A 2 -27.38 16.50 -8.35
CA ASN A 2 -28.40 15.74 -7.57
C ASN A 2 -27.92 14.35 -7.09
N LEU A 3 -26.63 14.09 -6.99
CA LEU A 3 -26.04 12.81 -6.51
C LEU A 3 -25.63 12.83 -5.04
N LEU A 4 -25.66 13.99 -4.39
CA LEU A 4 -25.31 14.14 -2.97
C LEU A 4 -26.50 13.98 -2.01
N ALA A 5 -27.73 13.89 -2.53
CA ALA A 5 -28.94 13.92 -1.71
C ALA A 5 -29.56 12.56 -1.35
N LYS A 6 -28.97 11.42 -1.73
CA LYS A 6 -29.59 10.08 -1.49
C LYS A 6 -28.75 9.13 -0.60
N ARG A 7 -27.89 9.60 0.27
CA ARG A 7 -27.35 8.82 1.38
C ARG A 7 -27.76 9.44 2.72
N GLY A 8 -29.04 9.36 3.04
CA GLY A 8 -29.56 9.51 4.39
C GLY A 8 -29.06 8.34 5.24
N GLY A 9 -28.10 8.60 6.15
CA GLY A 9 -27.48 7.60 7.02
C GLY A 9 -26.44 8.16 7.98
N PHE A 10 -26.27 9.48 8.06
CA PHE A 10 -25.43 10.11 9.07
C PHE A 10 -26.26 10.58 10.28
N ARG A 11 -26.87 9.64 11.02
CA ARG A 11 -27.45 9.95 12.32
C ARG A 11 -27.06 8.87 13.34
N HIS A 12 -26.46 9.35 14.41
CA HIS A 12 -26.00 8.69 15.63
C HIS A 12 -24.58 8.07 15.59
N HIS A 13 -23.58 8.93 15.39
CA HIS A 13 -22.31 8.67 16.04
C HIS A 13 -22.40 9.29 17.46
N VAL A 14 -22.41 8.46 18.49
CA VAL A 14 -21.95 8.87 19.80
C VAL A 14 -20.58 9.48 19.58
N ARG A 15 -20.45 10.82 19.74
CA ARG A 15 -19.15 11.50 19.71
C ARG A 15 -18.38 10.98 20.92
N MET A 16 -17.62 9.92 20.75
CA MET A 16 -16.52 9.66 21.67
C MET A 16 -15.59 10.87 21.57
N ALA A 17 -15.21 11.44 22.71
CA ALA A 17 -14.24 12.52 22.72
C ALA A 17 -12.93 11.99 22.17
N THR A 18 -12.57 12.37 20.95
CA THR A 18 -11.28 12.02 20.36
C THR A 18 -10.18 12.71 21.18
N PRO A 19 -9.13 12.00 21.63
CA PRO A 19 -8.00 12.61 22.32
C PRO A 19 -7.42 13.77 21.54
N ALA A 20 -6.88 14.78 22.22
CA ALA A 20 -6.25 15.91 21.57
C ALA A 20 -5.04 15.43 20.73
N PHE A 21 -4.79 16.06 19.60
CA PHE A 21 -3.64 15.68 18.75
C PHE A 21 -2.29 15.98 19.46
N SER A 22 -2.25 16.96 20.34
CA SER A 22 -1.12 17.20 21.25
C SER A 22 -0.78 15.99 22.11
N ASP A 23 -1.78 15.24 22.56
CA ASP A 23 -1.56 14.03 23.34
C ASP A 23 -0.91 12.92 22.50
N CYS A 24 -1.26 12.85 21.23
CA CYS A 24 -0.61 11.94 20.27
C CYS A 24 0.88 12.28 20.10
N ILE A 25 1.22 13.55 19.93
CA ILE A 25 2.61 14.03 19.83
C ILE A 25 3.37 13.72 21.12
N ASN A 26 2.78 13.99 22.28
CA ASN A 26 3.39 13.70 23.57
C ASN A 26 3.63 12.22 23.81
N LYS A 27 2.69 11.34 23.40
CA LYS A 27 2.85 9.88 23.48
C LYS A 27 4.01 9.36 22.64
N LEU A 28 4.26 9.96 21.48
CA LEU A 28 5.41 9.62 20.64
C LEU A 28 6.73 9.97 21.33
N GLY A 29 6.78 11.06 22.08
CA GLY A 29 8.01 11.62 22.65
C GLY A 29 8.91 12.24 21.58
N VAL A 30 8.32 12.77 20.51
CA VAL A 30 9.03 13.50 19.45
C VAL A 30 9.36 14.92 19.91
N ASP A 31 10.56 15.40 19.62
CA ASP A 31 10.94 16.77 19.93
C ASP A 31 10.11 17.77 19.12
N GLU A 32 9.72 18.88 19.71
CA GLU A 32 8.91 19.92 19.04
C GLU A 32 9.57 20.44 17.75
N LYS A 33 10.88 20.55 17.71
CA LYS A 33 11.64 20.97 16.51
C LYS A 33 11.49 20.05 15.31
N ASP A 34 11.15 18.78 15.54
CA ASP A 34 10.97 17.78 14.50
C ASP A 34 9.52 17.66 14.03
N VAL A 35 8.61 18.39 14.67
CA VAL A 35 7.18 18.43 14.33
C VAL A 35 6.88 19.66 13.50
N ILE A 36 6.41 19.46 12.28
CA ILE A 36 5.99 20.52 11.36
C ILE A 36 4.47 20.51 11.28
N PRO A 37 3.75 21.42 11.98
CA PRO A 37 2.30 21.42 12.03
C PRO A 37 1.65 21.71 10.68
N PHE A 38 0.64 20.94 10.32
CA PHE A 38 -0.24 21.17 9.17
C PHE A 38 -1.69 21.35 9.68
N GLY A 39 -1.99 22.52 10.21
CA GLY A 39 -3.25 22.80 10.89
C GLY A 39 -3.27 22.26 12.33
N ARG A 40 -4.46 21.84 12.80
CA ARG A 40 -4.67 21.51 14.23
C ARG A 40 -4.50 20.03 14.55
N ASN A 41 -4.70 19.14 13.60
CA ASN A 41 -4.90 17.72 13.85
C ASN A 41 -3.98 16.83 12.98
N LYS A 42 -2.95 17.40 12.37
CA LYS A 42 -1.97 16.70 11.56
C LYS A 42 -0.64 17.44 11.55
N ALA A 43 0.43 16.72 11.33
CA ALA A 43 1.79 17.27 11.22
C ALA A 43 2.62 16.43 10.25
N LYS A 44 3.73 16.96 9.77
CA LYS A 44 4.83 16.17 9.21
C LYS A 44 5.91 15.99 10.26
N ILE A 45 6.63 14.87 10.18
CA ILE A 45 7.75 14.58 11.06
C ILE A 45 9.04 14.63 10.26
N SER A 46 10.03 15.38 10.76
CA SER A 46 11.35 15.48 10.14
C SER A 46 12.01 14.10 10.00
N LEU A 47 12.69 13.86 8.88
CA LEU A 47 13.45 12.63 8.68
C LEU A 47 14.65 12.49 9.63
N ASP A 48 15.16 13.59 10.20
CA ASP A 48 16.28 13.61 11.14
C ASP A 48 16.04 12.75 12.39
N VAL A 49 14.77 12.45 12.71
CA VAL A 49 14.44 11.55 13.83
C VAL A 49 14.94 10.14 13.58
N LEU A 50 15.02 9.70 12.33
CA LEU A 50 15.47 8.35 11.96
C LEU A 50 16.97 8.14 12.11
N ASP A 51 17.75 9.22 12.21
CA ASP A 51 19.21 9.17 12.47
C ASP A 51 19.51 8.97 13.96
N ARG A 52 18.52 9.04 14.82
CA ARG A 52 18.66 8.85 16.27
C ARG A 52 18.52 7.38 16.66
N PRO A 53 19.29 6.91 17.66
CA PRO A 53 19.14 5.57 18.17
C PRO A 53 17.75 5.32 18.75
N ALA A 54 17.12 4.21 18.37
CA ALA A 54 15.89 3.70 18.98
C ALA A 54 15.97 2.18 19.08
N ALA A 55 15.30 1.61 20.09
CA ALA A 55 15.08 0.18 20.13
C ALA A 55 14.15 -0.21 18.97
N PRO A 56 14.50 -1.23 18.15
CA PRO A 56 13.67 -1.61 17.02
C PRO A 56 12.33 -2.20 17.51
N GLY A 57 11.23 -1.60 17.06
CA GLY A 57 9.89 -2.16 17.27
C GLY A 57 9.65 -3.41 16.41
N LYS A 58 8.60 -4.18 16.74
CA LYS A 58 8.17 -5.36 15.99
C LYS A 58 7.21 -4.95 14.88
N LEU A 59 7.51 -5.32 13.63
CA LEU A 59 6.68 -5.02 12.47
C LEU A 59 5.57 -6.07 12.31
N ILE A 60 4.32 -5.64 12.26
CA ILE A 60 3.15 -6.48 12.02
C ILE A 60 2.56 -6.13 10.66
N LEU A 61 2.53 -7.10 9.74
CA LEU A 61 1.92 -6.95 8.42
C LEU A 61 0.48 -7.44 8.44
N VAL A 62 -0.46 -6.58 8.07
CA VAL A 62 -1.87 -6.96 7.85
C VAL A 62 -2.15 -7.13 6.37
N SER A 63 -2.62 -8.30 5.98
CA SER A 63 -3.09 -8.65 4.65
C SER A 63 -4.49 -9.26 4.73
N ALA A 64 -5.00 -9.87 3.66
CA ALA A 64 -6.31 -10.50 3.64
C ALA A 64 -6.37 -11.66 2.66
N ILE A 65 -7.45 -12.43 2.74
CA ILE A 65 -7.88 -13.36 1.70
C ILE A 65 -8.36 -12.59 0.45
N THR A 66 -8.65 -13.29 -0.65
CA THR A 66 -9.16 -12.68 -1.88
C THR A 66 -10.45 -11.89 -1.60
N PRO A 67 -10.49 -10.57 -1.92
CA PRO A 67 -11.57 -9.72 -1.46
C PRO A 67 -12.85 -9.85 -2.28
N THR A 68 -13.98 -9.55 -1.64
CA THR A 68 -15.22 -9.18 -2.32
C THR A 68 -15.09 -7.82 -3.01
N PRO A 69 -15.99 -7.43 -3.92
CA PRO A 69 -16.00 -6.09 -4.50
C PRO A 69 -16.10 -4.95 -3.48
N SER A 70 -16.60 -5.22 -2.28
CA SER A 70 -16.73 -4.26 -1.18
C SER A 70 -15.44 -4.14 -0.34
N GLY A 71 -14.52 -5.10 -0.49
CA GLY A 71 -13.31 -5.22 0.32
C GLY A 71 -13.54 -5.90 1.67
N GLU A 72 -12.44 -6.33 2.32
CA GLU A 72 -12.48 -7.13 3.55
C GLU A 72 -12.20 -6.31 4.82
N GLY A 73 -12.08 -5.00 4.70
CA GLY A 73 -11.88 -4.10 5.84
C GLY A 73 -10.47 -4.14 6.43
N LYS A 74 -9.42 -4.46 5.64
CA LYS A 74 -8.03 -4.48 6.13
C LYS A 74 -7.63 -3.23 6.92
N THR A 75 -7.92 -2.05 6.39
CA THR A 75 -7.57 -0.78 7.05
C THR A 75 -8.29 -0.65 8.40
N THR A 76 -9.56 -1.04 8.48
CA THR A 76 -10.31 -1.08 9.74
C THR A 76 -9.67 -2.07 10.72
N VAL A 77 -9.28 -3.27 10.25
CA VAL A 77 -8.59 -4.27 11.07
C VAL A 77 -7.22 -3.79 11.53
N SER A 78 -6.43 -3.14 10.65
CA SER A 78 -5.12 -2.58 11.03
C SER A 78 -5.25 -1.53 12.13
N ILE A 79 -6.22 -0.63 12.00
CA ILE A 79 -6.49 0.40 13.02
C ILE A 79 -7.02 -0.24 14.31
N GLY A 80 -8.00 -1.15 14.22
CA GLY A 80 -8.57 -1.83 15.39
C GLY A 80 -7.57 -2.72 16.11
N LEU A 81 -6.67 -3.40 15.39
CA LEU A 81 -5.55 -4.14 15.98
C LEU A 81 -4.61 -3.20 16.75
N ALA A 82 -4.24 -2.07 16.15
CA ALA A 82 -3.38 -1.10 16.84
C ALA A 82 -4.06 -0.50 18.08
N GLN A 83 -5.36 -0.22 18.01
CA GLN A 83 -6.15 0.18 19.17
C GLN A 83 -6.21 -0.94 20.23
N GLY A 84 -6.37 -2.21 19.82
CA GLY A 84 -6.32 -3.36 20.70
C GLY A 84 -4.96 -3.54 21.38
N LEU A 85 -3.86 -3.37 20.63
CA LEU A 85 -2.51 -3.36 21.20
C LEU A 85 -2.33 -2.25 22.25
N GLN A 86 -2.82 -1.04 21.97
CA GLN A 86 -2.83 0.06 22.94
C GLN A 86 -3.68 -0.30 24.16
N ALA A 87 -4.85 -0.92 23.98
CA ALA A 87 -5.76 -1.30 25.06
C ALA A 87 -5.19 -2.37 26.00
N ILE A 88 -4.25 -3.21 25.50
CA ILE A 88 -3.49 -4.16 26.34
C ILE A 88 -2.13 -3.60 26.81
N GLY A 89 -1.95 -2.27 26.75
CA GLY A 89 -0.80 -1.55 27.31
C GLY A 89 0.47 -1.56 26.44
N LYS A 90 0.39 -1.89 25.13
CA LYS A 90 1.56 -1.85 24.25
C LYS A 90 1.72 -0.47 23.62
N LYS A 91 2.96 -0.01 23.44
CA LYS A 91 3.28 1.19 22.67
C LYS A 91 3.26 0.84 21.18
N VAL A 92 2.30 1.39 20.44
CA VAL A 92 2.04 1.02 19.05
C VAL A 92 1.91 2.26 18.17
N CYS A 93 2.40 2.15 16.94
CA CYS A 93 2.20 3.10 15.86
C CYS A 93 1.65 2.40 14.62
N LEU A 94 0.82 3.10 13.87
CA LEU A 94 0.36 2.68 12.55
C LEU A 94 1.25 3.28 11.45
N ALA A 95 1.42 2.54 10.36
CA ALA A 95 1.98 3.06 9.11
C ALA A 95 1.08 2.64 7.95
N LEU A 96 0.33 3.58 7.37
CA LEU A 96 -0.72 3.30 6.38
C LEU A 96 -0.53 4.15 5.12
N ARG A 97 -1.24 3.76 4.04
CA ARG A 97 -1.25 4.51 2.79
C ARG A 97 -2.18 5.71 2.87
N GLN A 98 -1.75 6.81 2.26
CA GLN A 98 -2.62 7.94 1.97
C GLN A 98 -3.58 7.57 0.83
N PRO A 99 -4.88 7.89 0.91
CA PRO A 99 -5.84 7.63 -0.17
C PRO A 99 -5.64 8.59 -1.35
N SER A 100 -5.92 8.09 -2.56
CA SER A 100 -6.05 8.87 -3.79
C SER A 100 -7.48 9.36 -3.94
N MET A 101 -7.67 10.59 -4.44
CA MET A 101 -9.01 11.19 -4.62
C MET A 101 -9.87 10.43 -5.64
N GLY A 102 -9.28 9.89 -6.70
CA GLY A 102 -10.03 9.15 -7.71
C GLY A 102 -10.86 8.00 -7.11
N PRO A 103 -10.27 7.04 -6.36
CA PRO A 103 -11.01 6.02 -5.64
C PRO A 103 -11.96 6.56 -4.57
N VAL A 104 -11.63 7.65 -3.89
CA VAL A 104 -12.51 8.26 -2.87
C VAL A 104 -13.82 8.74 -3.48
N PHE A 105 -13.77 9.40 -4.64
CA PHE A 105 -14.96 9.80 -5.41
C PHE A 105 -15.57 8.66 -6.23
N GLY A 106 -14.90 7.49 -6.30
CA GLY A 106 -15.36 6.31 -7.01
C GLY A 106 -16.20 5.36 -6.14
N ARG A 107 -16.16 4.07 -6.50
CA ARG A 107 -16.92 3.01 -5.78
C ARG A 107 -16.33 2.66 -4.42
N LYS A 108 -15.02 2.85 -4.23
CA LYS A 108 -14.31 2.39 -3.03
C LYS A 108 -14.58 3.29 -1.81
N GLY A 109 -14.84 4.59 -2.01
CA GLY A 109 -14.97 5.56 -0.91
C GLY A 109 -13.64 5.84 -0.22
N GLY A 110 -13.68 6.35 1.02
CA GLY A 110 -12.50 6.73 1.80
C GLY A 110 -11.65 5.54 2.27
N ALA A 111 -10.42 5.81 2.67
CA ALA A 111 -9.45 4.82 3.16
C ALA A 111 -8.95 5.14 4.58
N THR A 112 -9.85 5.61 5.44
CA THR A 112 -9.55 6.00 6.83
C THR A 112 -10.07 5.01 7.87
N GLY A 113 -10.40 3.78 7.46
CA GLY A 113 -11.08 2.80 8.31
C GLY A 113 -12.57 3.07 8.45
N GLY A 114 -13.21 2.52 9.48
CA GLY A 114 -14.65 2.67 9.70
C GLY A 114 -15.08 2.36 11.12
N GLY A 115 -16.27 2.85 11.50
CA GLY A 115 -16.80 2.68 12.84
C GLY A 115 -15.88 3.29 13.90
N LYS A 116 -15.68 2.56 15.00
CA LYS A 116 -14.75 2.94 16.06
C LYS A 116 -13.28 2.71 15.74
N SER A 117 -12.98 2.05 14.60
CA SER A 117 -11.61 1.83 14.12
C SER A 117 -11.36 2.69 12.88
N SER A 118 -11.24 3.99 13.09
CA SER A 118 -11.01 4.99 12.04
C SER A 118 -9.93 6.00 12.41
N LEU A 119 -9.39 6.67 11.39
CA LEU A 119 -8.43 7.78 11.54
C LEU A 119 -9.14 9.14 11.57
N THR A 120 -8.50 10.10 12.20
CA THR A 120 -8.94 11.48 12.26
C THR A 120 -7.79 12.44 11.92
N PRO A 121 -8.02 13.49 11.11
CA PRO A 121 -9.29 13.98 10.53
C PRO A 121 -9.65 13.27 9.20
N ALA A 122 -10.68 12.44 9.19
CA ALA A 122 -11.00 11.58 8.04
C ALA A 122 -11.32 12.34 6.74
N GLU A 123 -12.04 13.47 6.84
CA GLU A 123 -12.40 14.29 5.67
C GLU A 123 -11.14 14.87 5.00
N GLU A 124 -10.23 15.45 5.79
CA GLU A 124 -8.99 16.03 5.26
C GLU A 124 -8.07 14.97 4.68
N ILE A 125 -7.96 13.80 5.33
CA ILE A 125 -7.15 12.66 4.84
C ILE A 125 -7.63 12.19 3.46
N ASN A 126 -8.94 12.14 3.24
CA ASN A 126 -9.55 11.67 1.99
C ASN A 126 -9.51 12.70 0.85
N MET A 127 -9.10 13.93 1.12
CA MET A 127 -9.02 15.02 0.13
C MET A 127 -7.55 15.39 -0.14
N HIS A 128 -7.21 16.66 -0.06
CA HIS A 128 -5.85 17.14 -0.37
C HIS A 128 -4.83 16.87 0.73
N PHE A 129 -5.28 16.57 1.93
CA PHE A 129 -4.50 16.24 3.13
C PHE A 129 -3.38 17.25 3.43
N THR A 130 -2.14 16.94 3.06
CA THR A 130 -0.95 17.79 3.21
C THR A 130 -0.33 18.16 1.86
N GLY A 131 -0.94 17.77 0.74
CA GLY A 131 -0.49 18.13 -0.60
C GLY A 131 0.49 17.15 -1.23
N ASP A 132 0.81 16.00 -0.61
CA ASP A 132 1.81 15.06 -1.13
C ASP A 132 1.47 14.53 -2.52
N PHE A 133 0.21 14.17 -2.78
CA PHE A 133 -0.24 13.71 -4.10
C PHE A 133 -0.13 14.81 -5.15
N HIS A 134 -0.41 16.07 -4.77
CA HIS A 134 -0.22 17.21 -5.67
C HIS A 134 1.26 17.43 -5.99
N ALA A 135 2.15 17.34 -5.00
CA ALA A 135 3.59 17.44 -5.20
C ALA A 135 4.10 16.36 -6.15
N ILE A 136 3.66 15.10 -5.96
CA ILE A 136 4.00 13.98 -6.85
C ILE A 136 3.47 14.21 -8.27
N THR A 137 2.22 14.67 -8.41
CA THR A 137 1.62 15.01 -9.72
C THR A 137 2.42 16.09 -10.42
N SER A 138 2.80 17.14 -9.69
CA SER A 138 3.57 18.27 -10.24
C SER A 138 4.98 17.83 -10.65
N ALA A 139 5.66 17.04 -9.83
CA ALA A 139 6.99 16.50 -10.11
C ALA A 139 6.98 15.58 -11.35
N HIS A 140 5.98 14.68 -11.44
CA HIS A 140 5.82 13.79 -12.58
C HIS A 140 5.55 14.56 -13.88
N ASN A 141 4.64 15.54 -13.84
CA ASN A 141 4.25 16.32 -15.00
C ASN A 141 5.35 17.34 -15.42
N LEU A 142 6.19 17.79 -14.49
CA LEU A 142 7.40 18.55 -14.81
C LEU A 142 8.32 17.73 -15.73
N ILE A 143 8.59 16.47 -15.39
CA ILE A 143 9.38 15.56 -16.23
C ILE A 143 8.74 15.44 -17.62
N SER A 144 7.41 15.25 -17.71
CA SER A 144 6.69 15.16 -18.99
C SER A 144 6.87 16.42 -19.84
N ALA A 145 6.74 17.59 -19.23
CA ALA A 145 6.89 18.88 -19.93
C ALA A 145 8.32 19.10 -20.44
N ILE A 146 9.32 18.70 -19.67
CA ILE A 146 10.73 18.83 -20.07
C ILE A 146 11.11 17.81 -21.16
N ILE A 147 10.55 16.60 -21.15
CA ILE A 147 10.71 15.64 -22.27
C ILE A 147 10.19 16.27 -23.58
N ASP A 148 8.98 16.83 -23.57
CA ASP A 148 8.40 17.48 -24.76
C ASP A 148 9.25 18.67 -25.22
N ASN A 149 9.74 19.48 -24.27
CA ASN A 149 10.64 20.60 -24.57
C ASN A 149 11.97 20.12 -25.17
N ALA A 150 12.59 19.10 -24.57
CA ALA A 150 13.85 18.56 -25.02
C ALA A 150 13.76 17.93 -26.43
N MET A 151 12.65 17.28 -26.74
CA MET A 151 12.38 16.80 -28.10
C MET A 151 12.21 17.96 -29.08
N PHE A 152 11.43 18.98 -28.71
CA PHE A 152 11.17 20.14 -29.59
C PHE A 152 12.44 20.89 -29.98
N PHE A 153 13.36 21.05 -29.03
CA PHE A 153 14.66 21.73 -29.25
C PHE A 153 15.80 20.77 -29.61
N HIS A 154 15.54 19.48 -29.80
CA HIS A 154 16.52 18.45 -30.13
C HIS A 154 17.72 18.42 -29.15
N THR A 155 17.47 18.64 -27.86
CA THR A 155 18.49 18.62 -26.81
C THR A 155 18.67 17.27 -26.14
N LEU A 156 17.81 16.29 -26.46
CA LEU A 156 17.84 14.93 -25.92
C LEU A 156 17.77 13.91 -27.07
N ASN A 157 18.66 12.92 -27.02
CA ASN A 157 18.63 11.81 -27.98
C ASN A 157 17.58 10.77 -27.57
N ILE A 158 16.30 11.03 -27.91
CA ILE A 158 15.16 10.15 -27.68
C ILE A 158 14.31 10.02 -28.94
N ASP A 159 13.84 8.81 -29.25
CA ASP A 159 12.85 8.60 -30.33
C ASP A 159 11.46 9.03 -29.81
N GLU A 160 10.83 9.98 -30.47
CA GLU A 160 9.51 10.51 -30.08
C GLU A 160 8.42 9.43 -30.02
N ARG A 161 8.58 8.31 -30.77
CA ARG A 161 7.67 7.16 -30.80
C ARG A 161 7.93 6.18 -29.65
N LYS A 162 9.08 6.30 -28.97
CA LYS A 162 9.54 5.42 -27.90
C LYS A 162 9.53 6.09 -26.53
N VAL A 163 8.88 7.24 -26.40
CA VAL A 163 8.64 7.89 -25.09
C VAL A 163 7.63 7.05 -24.33
N ILE A 164 8.00 6.55 -23.16
CA ILE A 164 7.12 5.73 -22.30
C ILE A 164 6.52 6.54 -21.15
N TRP A 165 7.05 7.72 -20.88
CA TRP A 165 6.62 8.61 -19.81
C TRP A 165 5.34 9.34 -20.19
N LYS A 166 4.23 9.02 -19.52
CA LYS A 166 2.95 9.72 -19.67
C LYS A 166 2.85 10.93 -18.75
N ARG A 167 1.66 11.49 -18.60
CA ARG A 167 1.28 12.44 -17.56
C ARG A 167 0.49 11.75 -16.48
N VAL A 168 0.28 12.42 -15.34
CA VAL A 168 -0.57 11.89 -14.27
C VAL A 168 -1.53 12.95 -13.75
N MET A 169 -2.66 12.46 -13.21
CA MET A 169 -3.68 13.27 -12.56
C MET A 169 -4.32 12.42 -11.45
N ASP A 170 -4.58 13.00 -10.26
CA ASP A 170 -5.17 12.24 -9.15
C ASP A 170 -6.71 12.17 -9.25
N MET A 171 -7.20 11.79 -10.44
CA MET A 171 -8.61 11.58 -10.73
C MET A 171 -8.77 10.48 -11.77
N ASN A 172 -9.83 9.68 -11.67
CA ASN A 172 -10.17 8.70 -12.69
C ASN A 172 -10.87 9.39 -13.87
N ASP A 173 -10.15 9.58 -14.98
CA ASP A 173 -10.69 10.10 -16.22
C ASP A 173 -10.37 9.17 -17.39
N ARG A 174 -11.41 8.48 -17.87
CA ARG A 174 -11.26 7.52 -18.98
C ARG A 174 -10.92 8.21 -20.30
N SER A 175 -11.40 9.41 -20.53
CA SER A 175 -11.19 10.15 -21.78
C SER A 175 -9.74 10.58 -21.98
N LEU A 176 -8.99 10.76 -20.88
CA LEU A 176 -7.59 11.17 -20.91
C LEU A 176 -6.59 10.00 -20.99
N ARG A 177 -7.04 8.75 -21.05
CA ARG A 177 -6.15 7.57 -21.13
C ARG A 177 -5.36 7.50 -22.44
N SER A 178 -5.95 8.00 -23.53
CA SER A 178 -5.30 8.16 -24.83
C SER A 178 -5.64 9.52 -25.41
N ILE A 179 -4.63 10.36 -25.61
CA ILE A 179 -4.74 11.69 -26.18
C ILE A 179 -3.62 11.93 -27.19
N ILE A 180 -3.79 12.93 -28.04
CA ILE A 180 -2.72 13.41 -28.93
C ILE A 180 -2.18 14.72 -28.37
N VAL A 181 -0.86 14.82 -28.21
CA VAL A 181 -0.16 16.05 -27.83
C VAL A 181 0.67 16.60 -28.99
N GLY A 182 1.20 17.82 -28.87
CA GLY A 182 2.11 18.43 -29.83
C GLY A 182 1.43 19.01 -31.08
N LEU A 183 0.10 19.17 -31.06
CA LEU A 183 -0.66 19.77 -32.16
C LEU A 183 -0.31 21.27 -32.38
N ASN A 184 -0.66 21.82 -33.54
CA ASN A 184 -0.45 23.23 -33.89
C ASN A 184 1.02 23.69 -33.79
N LYS A 185 1.96 22.82 -34.13
CA LYS A 185 3.40 23.11 -34.06
C LYS A 185 3.93 23.41 -32.63
N GLN A 186 3.22 22.98 -31.62
CA GLN A 186 3.62 23.14 -30.21
C GLN A 186 4.55 22.00 -29.72
N GLY A 187 4.82 21.02 -30.56
CA GLY A 187 5.67 19.85 -30.25
C GLY A 187 5.58 18.79 -31.33
N PHE A 188 6.09 17.58 -31.04
CA PHE A 188 5.90 16.43 -31.92
C PHE A 188 4.51 15.83 -31.70
N PRO A 189 3.67 15.72 -32.75
CA PRO A 189 2.40 15.03 -32.66
C PRO A 189 2.61 13.56 -32.31
N ARG A 190 2.15 13.14 -31.14
CA ARG A 190 2.24 11.75 -30.68
C ARG A 190 1.08 11.38 -29.78
N GLU A 191 0.76 10.10 -29.74
CA GLU A 191 -0.16 9.55 -28.74
C GLU A 191 0.52 9.47 -27.36
N THR A 192 -0.22 9.85 -26.34
CA THR A 192 0.16 9.73 -24.93
C THR A 192 -1.11 9.62 -24.08
N GLY A 193 -1.04 9.83 -22.77
CA GLY A 193 -2.22 9.82 -21.91
C GLY A 193 -1.93 10.33 -20.51
N PHE A 194 -2.95 10.25 -19.67
CA PHE A 194 -2.86 10.47 -18.24
C PHE A 194 -3.12 9.16 -17.50
N ASP A 195 -2.19 8.77 -16.66
CA ASP A 195 -2.42 7.73 -15.65
C ASP A 195 -2.85 8.40 -14.33
N ILE A 196 -3.33 7.62 -13.36
CA ILE A 196 -3.67 8.16 -12.05
C ILE A 196 -2.40 8.34 -11.21
N THR A 197 -2.33 9.38 -10.37
CA THR A 197 -1.13 9.70 -9.58
C THR A 197 -0.56 8.52 -8.78
N PRO A 198 -1.35 7.62 -8.16
CA PRO A 198 -0.83 6.40 -7.53
C PRO A 198 -0.08 5.43 -8.45
N ALA A 199 -0.21 5.58 -9.77
CA ALA A 199 0.52 4.79 -10.76
C ALA A 199 1.86 5.43 -11.18
N SER A 200 2.15 6.64 -10.68
CA SER A 200 3.40 7.35 -10.97
C SER A 200 4.62 6.60 -10.44
N GLU A 201 5.68 6.54 -11.25
CA GLU A 201 6.98 6.05 -10.78
C GLU A 201 7.58 6.94 -9.68
N ILE A 202 7.28 8.25 -9.69
CA ILE A 202 7.66 9.15 -8.59
C ILE A 202 7.00 8.68 -7.28
N MET A 203 5.73 8.26 -7.30
CA MET A 203 5.05 7.68 -6.13
C MET A 203 5.75 6.40 -5.66
N ALA A 204 6.12 5.51 -6.57
CA ALA A 204 6.81 4.27 -6.25
C ALA A 204 8.22 4.54 -5.66
N CYS A 205 8.98 5.46 -6.28
CA CYS A 205 10.30 5.89 -5.79
C CYS A 205 10.19 6.50 -4.38
N LEU A 206 9.24 7.41 -4.14
CA LEU A 206 9.01 8.03 -2.84
C LEU A 206 8.70 6.98 -1.77
N CYS A 207 7.90 5.98 -2.09
CA CYS A 207 7.52 4.94 -1.13
C CYS A 207 8.64 3.95 -0.83
N LEU A 208 9.62 3.78 -1.72
CA LEU A 208 10.80 2.93 -1.49
C LEU A 208 12.03 3.70 -1.01
N ALA A 209 12.04 5.01 -1.11
CA ALA A 209 13.15 5.85 -0.68
C ALA A 209 13.38 5.74 0.83
N THR A 210 14.66 5.78 1.21
CA THR A 210 15.12 5.72 2.60
C THR A 210 15.69 7.04 3.10
N SER A 211 15.94 8.00 2.18
CA SER A 211 16.45 9.34 2.44
C SER A 211 16.22 10.26 1.24
N TYR A 212 16.50 11.56 1.37
CA TYR A 212 16.50 12.50 0.25
C TYR A 212 17.50 12.10 -0.83
N LYS A 213 18.71 11.66 -0.44
CA LYS A 213 19.74 11.21 -1.38
C LYS A 213 19.31 9.97 -2.16
N ASP A 214 18.75 8.97 -1.48
CA ASP A 214 18.23 7.76 -2.14
C ASP A 214 17.07 8.09 -3.09
N MET A 215 16.20 9.06 -2.72
CA MET A 215 15.15 9.53 -3.62
C MET A 215 15.70 10.16 -4.89
N GLU A 216 16.72 11.03 -4.77
CA GLU A 216 17.40 11.65 -5.90
C GLU A 216 18.03 10.60 -6.82
N GLU A 217 18.74 9.61 -6.26
CA GLU A 217 19.35 8.51 -7.01
C GLU A 217 18.29 7.66 -7.75
N ARG A 218 17.13 7.41 -7.16
CA ARG A 218 16.02 6.71 -7.78
C ARG A 218 15.44 7.50 -8.95
N ILE A 219 15.18 8.79 -8.78
CA ILE A 219 14.70 9.68 -9.85
C ILE A 219 15.68 9.66 -11.03
N ASN A 220 16.96 9.80 -10.77
CA ASN A 220 18.00 9.79 -11.79
C ASN A 220 18.02 8.52 -12.66
N ARG A 221 17.55 7.39 -12.13
CA ARG A 221 17.51 6.08 -12.80
C ARG A 221 16.18 5.77 -13.50
N ILE A 222 15.18 6.62 -13.39
CA ILE A 222 13.90 6.42 -14.09
C ILE A 222 14.14 6.42 -15.60
N VAL A 223 13.64 5.41 -16.29
CA VAL A 223 13.65 5.33 -17.77
C VAL A 223 12.47 6.11 -18.30
N ILE A 224 12.72 7.10 -19.17
CA ILE A 224 11.69 7.97 -19.74
C ILE A 224 11.33 7.61 -21.19
N GLY A 225 12.17 6.80 -21.84
CA GLY A 225 11.99 6.35 -23.21
C GLY A 225 13.24 5.67 -23.73
N PHE A 226 13.32 5.51 -25.05
CA PHE A 226 14.44 4.87 -25.70
C PHE A 226 14.90 5.69 -26.92
N THR A 227 16.17 5.53 -27.30
CA THR A 227 16.73 6.09 -28.53
C THR A 227 16.25 5.31 -29.75
N THR A 228 16.58 5.76 -30.96
CA THR A 228 16.26 5.04 -32.21
C THR A 228 16.89 3.63 -32.27
N ASP A 229 18.05 3.45 -31.63
CA ASP A 229 18.77 2.18 -31.51
C ASP A 229 18.45 1.40 -30.21
N ASP A 230 17.28 1.65 -29.62
CA ASP A 230 16.71 0.96 -28.45
C ASP A 230 17.54 1.06 -27.16
N LYS A 231 18.41 2.05 -27.01
CA LYS A 231 19.08 2.32 -25.75
C LYS A 231 18.16 3.08 -24.79
N PRO A 232 18.13 2.76 -23.48
CA PRO A 232 17.31 3.47 -22.51
C PRO A 232 17.78 4.90 -22.31
N VAL A 233 16.86 5.84 -22.22
CA VAL A 233 17.07 7.25 -21.87
C VAL A 233 16.54 7.46 -20.46
N PHE A 234 17.37 8.05 -19.59
CA PHE A 234 17.06 8.19 -18.18
C PHE A 234 16.70 9.64 -17.81
N ALA A 235 15.94 9.80 -16.73
CA ALA A 235 15.51 11.12 -16.25
C ALA A 235 16.69 12.05 -15.91
N ARG A 236 17.85 11.52 -15.46
CA ARG A 236 19.06 12.31 -15.23
C ARG A 236 19.55 13.08 -16.46
N GLU A 237 19.27 12.59 -17.67
CA GLU A 237 19.69 13.21 -18.91
C GLU A 237 18.93 14.52 -19.22
N LEU A 238 17.80 14.74 -18.53
CA LEU A 238 17.06 16.00 -18.59
C LEU A 238 17.70 17.12 -17.75
N GLY A 239 18.59 16.81 -16.81
CA GLY A 239 19.25 17.81 -15.97
C GLY A 239 18.34 18.52 -14.95
N ILE A 240 17.18 17.97 -14.62
CA ILE A 240 16.13 18.63 -13.80
C ILE A 240 15.88 17.98 -12.43
N THR A 241 16.70 17.03 -12.03
CA THR A 241 16.50 16.26 -10.79
C THR A 241 16.37 17.16 -9.56
N GLY A 242 17.19 18.22 -9.47
CA GLY A 242 17.10 19.20 -8.37
C GLY A 242 15.73 19.89 -8.30
N SER A 243 15.15 20.25 -9.46
CA SER A 243 13.81 20.87 -9.52
C SER A 243 12.71 19.87 -9.10
N VAL A 244 12.83 18.61 -9.52
CA VAL A 244 11.92 17.52 -9.09
C VAL A 244 12.02 17.31 -7.58
N MET A 245 13.25 17.27 -7.03
CA MET A 245 13.48 17.15 -5.58
C MET A 245 12.94 18.34 -4.79
N ALA A 246 13.03 19.56 -5.32
CA ALA A 246 12.47 20.75 -4.69
C ALA A 246 10.93 20.64 -4.55
N LEU A 247 10.22 20.12 -5.57
CA LEU A 247 8.78 19.87 -5.53
C LEU A 247 8.43 18.78 -4.49
N LEU A 248 9.30 17.80 -4.28
CA LEU A 248 9.06 16.67 -3.38
C LEU A 248 9.60 16.89 -1.96
N LYS A 249 10.23 18.03 -1.67
CA LYS A 249 10.91 18.29 -0.40
C LYS A 249 10.04 17.95 0.81
N ASP A 250 8.86 18.52 0.87
CA ASP A 250 7.94 18.30 2.01
C ASP A 250 7.18 16.97 1.87
N ALA A 251 6.92 16.54 0.64
CA ALA A 251 6.21 15.30 0.36
C ALA A 251 6.96 14.03 0.79
N LEU A 252 8.30 14.10 0.95
CA LEU A 252 9.10 12.96 1.41
C LEU A 252 8.99 12.72 2.92
N MET A 253 8.53 13.70 3.70
CA MET A 253 8.31 13.56 5.14
C MET A 253 6.95 12.90 5.42
N PRO A 254 6.89 11.81 6.23
CA PRO A 254 5.65 11.17 6.60
C PRO A 254 4.70 12.09 7.38
N ASN A 255 3.40 11.90 7.16
CA ASN A 255 2.35 12.66 7.82
C ASN A 255 1.92 11.93 9.09
N LEU A 256 1.93 12.62 10.22
CA LEU A 256 1.40 12.16 11.48
C LEU A 256 -0.07 12.57 11.63
N VAL A 257 -0.91 11.61 11.94
CA VAL A 257 -2.30 11.72 12.38
C VAL A 257 -2.55 10.73 13.51
N GLN A 258 -3.78 10.55 13.94
CA GLN A 258 -4.12 9.56 14.96
C GLN A 258 -5.43 8.82 14.65
N SER A 259 -5.63 7.66 15.28
CA SER A 259 -6.95 7.02 15.31
C SER A 259 -7.90 7.79 16.24
N VAL A 260 -9.19 7.50 16.13
CA VAL A 260 -10.20 8.09 17.05
C VAL A 260 -9.96 7.74 18.52
N GLU A 261 -9.19 6.71 18.83
CA GLU A 261 -8.75 6.32 20.17
C GLU A 261 -7.31 6.82 20.51
N GLY A 262 -6.73 7.68 19.66
CA GLY A 262 -5.44 8.32 19.93
C GLY A 262 -4.21 7.44 19.67
N VAL A 263 -4.30 6.43 18.82
CA VAL A 263 -3.13 5.69 18.34
C VAL A 263 -2.44 6.53 17.26
N PRO A 264 -1.11 6.80 17.37
CA PRO A 264 -0.37 7.52 16.35
C PRO A 264 -0.34 6.76 15.02
N CYS A 265 -0.50 7.47 13.91
CA CYS A 265 -0.51 6.91 12.57
C CYS A 265 0.33 7.75 11.60
N PHE A 266 1.32 7.13 10.98
CA PHE A 266 2.09 7.72 9.89
C PHE A 266 1.41 7.36 8.56
N LEU A 267 0.75 8.35 7.95
CA LEU A 267 0.16 8.24 6.62
C LEU A 267 1.14 8.75 5.57
N HIS A 268 1.60 7.90 4.64
CA HIS A 268 2.56 8.35 3.65
C HIS A 268 2.59 7.50 2.39
N GLY A 269 2.47 8.16 1.23
CA GLY A 269 2.40 7.54 -0.07
C GLY A 269 1.16 6.68 -0.26
N GLY A 270 0.87 6.31 -1.49
CA GLY A 270 -0.33 5.55 -1.82
C GLY A 270 -0.26 4.84 -3.17
N PRO A 271 0.83 4.09 -3.48
CA PRO A 271 0.96 3.38 -4.74
C PRO A 271 -0.08 2.26 -4.82
N PHE A 272 -0.61 2.00 -6.02
CA PHE A 272 -1.53 0.89 -6.24
C PHE A 272 -0.78 -0.43 -6.34
N ALA A 273 -1.31 -1.48 -5.72
CA ALA A 273 -0.68 -2.79 -5.69
C ALA A 273 -0.74 -3.55 -7.03
N ASN A 274 -1.71 -3.23 -7.89
CA ASN A 274 -1.80 -3.80 -9.23
C ASN A 274 -0.85 -3.14 -10.25
N ILE A 275 -0.20 -2.03 -9.88
CA ILE A 275 0.71 -1.29 -10.77
C ILE A 275 2.11 -1.21 -10.16
N ALA A 276 2.22 -0.97 -8.85
CA ALA A 276 3.46 -0.86 -8.10
C ALA A 276 3.46 -1.85 -6.92
N HIS A 277 4.25 -1.59 -5.87
CA HIS A 277 4.35 -2.47 -4.71
C HIS A 277 3.17 -2.36 -3.72
N GLY A 278 2.30 -1.34 -3.86
CA GLY A 278 1.02 -1.27 -3.16
C GLY A 278 1.07 -1.12 -1.64
N CYS A 279 2.16 -0.55 -1.13
CA CYS A 279 2.40 -0.37 0.31
C CYS A 279 2.70 1.10 0.62
N ASN A 280 2.54 1.51 1.87
CA ASN A 280 3.01 2.81 2.32
C ASN A 280 4.54 2.92 2.22
N SER A 281 5.08 4.10 2.51
CA SER A 281 6.52 4.33 2.39
C SER A 281 7.35 3.55 3.41
N VAL A 282 8.61 3.28 3.03
CA VAL A 282 9.64 2.76 3.93
C VAL A 282 9.86 3.71 5.11
N LEU A 283 9.91 5.03 4.83
CA LEU A 283 10.09 6.06 5.84
C LEU A 283 9.00 6.04 6.90
N ALA A 284 7.71 5.96 6.51
CA ALA A 284 6.61 5.87 7.47
C ALA A 284 6.67 4.59 8.31
N THR A 285 7.04 3.46 7.71
CA THR A 285 7.20 2.20 8.45
C THR A 285 8.37 2.26 9.43
N ARG A 286 9.51 2.85 9.02
CA ARG A 286 10.65 3.08 9.92
C ARG A 286 10.31 4.02 11.06
N MET A 287 9.56 5.10 10.80
CA MET A 287 9.08 5.99 11.87
C MET A 287 8.15 5.28 12.84
N ALA A 288 7.22 4.45 12.34
CA ALA A 288 6.36 3.67 13.22
C ALA A 288 7.15 2.69 14.10
N LEU A 289 8.19 2.06 13.56
CA LEU A 289 9.11 1.20 14.30
C LEU A 289 10.02 1.95 15.28
N HIS A 290 10.40 3.19 14.93
CA HIS A 290 11.23 4.05 15.79
C HIS A 290 10.49 4.50 17.05
N PHE A 291 9.20 4.82 16.91
CA PHE A 291 8.41 5.37 17.99
C PHE A 291 7.56 4.33 18.75
N GLY A 292 7.33 3.14 18.21
CA GLY A 292 6.49 2.11 18.82
C GLY A 292 7.23 0.80 19.08
N ASP A 293 6.85 0.09 20.16
CA ASP A 293 7.28 -1.29 20.37
C ASP A 293 6.67 -2.21 19.30
N TYR A 294 5.52 -1.81 18.75
CA TYR A 294 4.85 -2.46 17.63
C TYR A 294 4.52 -1.43 16.55
N ALA A 295 4.81 -1.79 15.30
CA ALA A 295 4.39 -1.03 14.12
C ALA A 295 3.41 -1.89 13.31
N VAL A 296 2.17 -1.44 13.16
CA VAL A 296 1.16 -2.13 12.36
C VAL A 296 1.05 -1.45 11.00
N THR A 297 1.19 -2.24 9.94
CA THR A 297 1.08 -1.78 8.55
C THR A 297 0.23 -2.72 7.72
N GLU A 298 -0.21 -2.27 6.54
CA GLU A 298 -0.99 -3.08 5.62
C GLU A 298 -0.41 -3.12 4.21
N ALA A 299 -0.74 -4.18 3.48
CA ALA A 299 -0.49 -4.29 2.04
C ALA A 299 -1.80 -4.25 1.25
N GLY A 300 -1.76 -3.71 0.02
CA GLY A 300 -2.93 -3.60 -0.85
C GLY A 300 -3.43 -4.95 -1.35
N PHE A 301 -4.72 -5.04 -1.67
CA PHE A 301 -5.36 -6.28 -2.13
C PHE A 301 -5.25 -7.45 -1.14
N ALA A 302 -5.07 -8.69 -1.65
CA ALA A 302 -4.93 -9.89 -0.85
C ALA A 302 -3.45 -10.28 -0.66
N PHE A 303 -3.21 -11.37 0.05
CA PHE A 303 -1.87 -11.82 0.39
C PHE A 303 -1.04 -12.15 -0.86
N ASP A 304 -1.64 -12.81 -1.83
CA ASP A 304 -1.02 -13.24 -3.09
C ASP A 304 -0.46 -12.09 -3.94
N LEU A 305 -1.02 -10.89 -3.80
CA LEU A 305 -0.61 -9.71 -4.58
C LEU A 305 0.11 -8.68 -3.71
N GLY A 306 -0.55 -8.16 -2.68
CA GLY A 306 -0.01 -7.05 -1.91
C GLY A 306 1.01 -7.47 -0.88
N ALA A 307 0.77 -8.55 -0.13
CA ALA A 307 1.74 -9.02 0.86
C ALA A 307 2.98 -9.62 0.18
N GLU A 308 2.83 -10.36 -0.92
CA GLU A 308 3.96 -10.81 -1.73
C GLU A 308 4.88 -9.64 -2.06
N LYS A 309 4.34 -8.55 -2.67
CA LYS A 309 5.14 -7.37 -3.02
C LYS A 309 5.69 -6.62 -1.80
N PHE A 310 4.96 -6.59 -0.69
CA PHE A 310 5.48 -6.04 0.55
C PHE A 310 6.73 -6.79 1.01
N LEU A 311 6.67 -8.12 0.99
CA LEU A 311 7.74 -9.01 1.44
C LEU A 311 8.91 -9.04 0.44
N ASP A 312 8.63 -9.31 -0.83
CA ASP A 312 9.68 -9.53 -1.84
C ASP A 312 10.23 -8.25 -2.47
N ILE A 313 9.54 -7.11 -2.35
CA ILE A 313 10.04 -5.82 -2.84
C ILE A 313 10.40 -4.90 -1.68
N LYS A 314 9.42 -4.49 -0.87
CA LYS A 314 9.63 -3.47 0.16
C LYS A 314 10.57 -3.95 1.26
N CYS A 315 10.31 -5.13 1.86
CA CYS A 315 11.17 -5.66 2.92
C CYS A 315 12.57 -5.96 2.41
N ARG A 316 12.70 -6.60 1.24
CA ARG A 316 13.98 -6.86 0.60
C ARG A 316 14.84 -5.61 0.43
N GLN A 317 14.26 -4.53 -0.13
CA GLN A 317 15.01 -3.30 -0.42
C GLN A 317 15.34 -2.47 0.82
N SER A 318 14.53 -2.56 1.87
CA SER A 318 14.64 -1.69 3.04
C SER A 318 15.22 -2.36 4.28
N GLY A 319 15.43 -3.69 4.25
CA GLY A 319 15.84 -4.46 5.41
C GLY A 319 14.78 -4.58 6.51
N LEU A 320 13.51 -4.31 6.19
CA LEU A 320 12.40 -4.49 7.11
C LEU A 320 12.15 -5.99 7.36
N ASP A 321 11.91 -6.34 8.62
CA ASP A 321 11.69 -7.73 9.06
C ASP A 321 10.34 -7.85 9.78
N PRO A 322 9.28 -8.39 9.14
CA PRO A 322 8.00 -8.61 9.79
C PRO A 322 8.09 -9.67 10.89
N ALA A 323 7.68 -9.34 12.11
CA ALA A 323 7.63 -10.25 13.25
C ALA A 323 6.41 -11.17 13.19
N ALA A 324 5.28 -10.71 12.63
CA ALA A 324 4.09 -11.52 12.41
C ALA A 324 3.28 -11.01 11.23
N ILE A 325 2.46 -11.89 10.66
CA ILE A 325 1.51 -11.61 9.57
C ILE A 325 0.09 -11.85 10.09
N VAL A 326 -0.80 -10.89 9.84
CA VAL A 326 -2.23 -11.03 10.11
C VAL A 326 -2.97 -11.18 8.80
N ILE A 327 -3.72 -12.26 8.62
CA ILE A 327 -4.58 -12.48 7.45
C ILE A 327 -6.03 -12.23 7.85
N VAL A 328 -6.61 -11.18 7.27
CA VAL A 328 -8.02 -10.83 7.47
C VAL A 328 -8.89 -11.73 6.62
N ALA A 329 -9.84 -12.40 7.26
CA ALA A 329 -10.89 -13.17 6.61
C ALA A 329 -12.26 -12.61 6.99
N THR A 330 -13.25 -12.79 6.13
CA THR A 330 -14.66 -12.45 6.40
C THR A 330 -15.58 -13.59 5.98
N ALA A 331 -16.66 -13.81 6.70
CA ALA A 331 -17.67 -14.81 6.33
C ALA A 331 -18.21 -14.53 4.91
N ARG A 332 -18.40 -13.25 4.56
CA ARG A 332 -18.90 -12.83 3.23
C ARG A 332 -17.95 -13.24 2.10
N ALA A 333 -16.65 -13.01 2.23
CA ALA A 333 -15.69 -13.40 1.21
C ALA A 333 -15.63 -14.92 1.05
N LEU A 334 -15.60 -15.65 2.16
CA LEU A 334 -15.60 -17.11 2.12
C LEU A 334 -16.86 -17.67 1.48
N LYS A 335 -18.06 -17.16 1.82
CA LYS A 335 -19.31 -17.55 1.14
C LYS A 335 -19.27 -17.27 -0.37
N MET A 336 -18.78 -16.09 -0.78
CA MET A 336 -18.63 -15.75 -2.19
C MET A 336 -17.72 -16.75 -2.91
N HIS A 337 -16.58 -17.08 -2.34
CA HIS A 337 -15.65 -18.08 -2.90
C HIS A 337 -16.20 -19.50 -2.88
N GLY A 338 -17.14 -19.79 -1.98
CA GLY A 338 -17.89 -21.05 -1.93
C GLY A 338 -19.09 -21.14 -2.88
N GLY A 339 -19.39 -20.04 -3.61
CA GLY A 339 -20.42 -20.01 -4.65
C GLY A 339 -21.67 -19.21 -4.33
N THR A 340 -21.78 -18.58 -3.15
CA THR A 340 -22.93 -17.72 -2.81
C THR A 340 -22.92 -16.46 -3.67
N ALA A 341 -24.06 -16.10 -4.26
CA ALA A 341 -24.20 -14.90 -5.08
C ALA A 341 -24.00 -13.62 -4.26
N LEU A 342 -23.47 -12.55 -4.88
CA LEU A 342 -23.19 -11.27 -4.21
C LEU A 342 -24.41 -10.66 -3.51
N ALA A 343 -25.63 -10.87 -4.06
CA ALA A 343 -26.86 -10.36 -3.48
C ALA A 343 -27.24 -11.08 -2.17
N ASP A 344 -26.81 -12.33 -2.00
CA ASP A 344 -27.20 -13.23 -0.91
C ASP A 344 -26.16 -13.35 0.20
N LEU A 345 -25.00 -12.65 0.08
CA LEU A 345 -23.90 -12.73 1.06
C LEU A 345 -24.28 -12.33 2.50
N LYS A 346 -25.43 -11.67 2.69
CA LYS A 346 -25.96 -11.34 4.02
C LYS A 346 -26.68 -12.49 4.69
N ASN A 347 -27.12 -13.48 3.89
CA ASN A 347 -27.82 -14.66 4.42
C ASN A 347 -26.78 -15.65 4.97
N THR A 348 -27.17 -16.39 6.01
CA THR A 348 -26.33 -17.47 6.54
C THR A 348 -26.24 -18.60 5.51
N ASP A 349 -24.99 -19.04 5.20
CA ASP A 349 -24.71 -20.14 4.29
C ASP A 349 -23.41 -20.84 4.70
N VAL A 350 -23.53 -21.70 5.69
CA VAL A 350 -22.38 -22.43 6.29
C VAL A 350 -21.74 -23.40 5.29
N ASP A 351 -22.54 -23.99 4.39
CA ASP A 351 -22.01 -24.95 3.40
C ASP A 351 -21.16 -24.25 2.35
N ALA A 352 -21.60 -23.11 1.83
CA ALA A 352 -20.80 -22.30 0.94
C ALA A 352 -19.56 -21.76 1.67
N LEU A 353 -19.70 -21.28 2.91
CA LEU A 353 -18.57 -20.84 3.72
C LEU A 353 -17.50 -21.93 3.83
N LYS A 354 -17.89 -23.17 4.17
CA LYS A 354 -16.97 -24.31 4.28
C LYS A 354 -16.25 -24.60 2.96
N LYS A 355 -16.93 -24.54 1.82
CA LYS A 355 -16.31 -24.67 0.49
C LYS A 355 -15.30 -23.54 0.23
N GLY A 356 -15.65 -22.32 0.64
CA GLY A 356 -14.80 -21.15 0.46
C GLY A 356 -13.55 -21.10 1.37
N LEU A 357 -13.48 -21.94 2.41
CA LEU A 357 -12.27 -22.06 3.26
C LEU A 357 -11.02 -22.43 2.44
N ALA A 358 -11.16 -23.07 1.28
CA ALA A 358 -10.06 -23.32 0.36
C ALA A 358 -9.35 -22.02 -0.07
N ASN A 359 -10.05 -20.88 -0.14
CA ASN A 359 -9.43 -19.59 -0.41
C ASN A 359 -8.56 -19.11 0.77
N LEU A 360 -9.03 -19.29 2.01
CA LEU A 360 -8.22 -19.01 3.20
C LEU A 360 -6.99 -19.92 3.23
N ASP A 361 -7.16 -21.21 2.95
CA ASP A 361 -6.06 -22.19 2.93
C ASP A 361 -4.96 -21.79 1.95
N ALA A 362 -5.32 -21.40 0.73
CA ALA A 362 -4.37 -20.94 -0.28
C ALA A 362 -3.52 -19.76 0.21
N HIS A 363 -4.12 -18.79 0.90
CA HIS A 363 -3.39 -17.66 1.47
C HIS A 363 -2.52 -18.03 2.68
N LEU A 364 -2.95 -18.98 3.50
CA LEU A 364 -2.16 -19.51 4.61
C LEU A 364 -0.94 -20.30 4.10
N ASP A 365 -1.13 -21.12 3.07
CA ASP A 365 -0.05 -21.88 2.43
C ASP A 365 0.97 -20.96 1.76
N ALA A 366 0.50 -19.92 1.04
CA ALA A 366 1.37 -18.88 0.48
C ALA A 366 2.17 -18.14 1.58
N ALA A 367 1.54 -17.81 2.71
CA ALA A 367 2.21 -17.15 3.83
C ALA A 367 3.27 -18.04 4.49
N ALA A 368 3.07 -19.36 4.52
CA ALA A 368 4.00 -20.32 5.13
C ALA A 368 5.39 -20.31 4.47
N HIS A 369 5.48 -19.98 3.16
CA HIS A 369 6.76 -19.87 2.46
C HIS A 369 7.70 -18.83 3.05
N TYR A 370 7.17 -17.77 3.67
CA TYR A 370 7.96 -16.71 4.29
C TYR A 370 8.41 -17.04 5.73
N LYS A 371 7.96 -18.17 6.28
CA LYS A 371 8.33 -18.66 7.63
C LYS A 371 8.12 -17.61 8.73
N ARG A 372 7.02 -16.87 8.64
CA ARG A 372 6.59 -15.92 9.65
C ARG A 372 5.37 -16.45 10.39
N PRO A 373 5.26 -16.21 11.71
CA PRO A 373 4.05 -16.52 12.44
C PRO A 373 2.84 -15.84 11.80
N VAL A 374 1.75 -16.59 11.62
CA VAL A 374 0.50 -16.10 11.03
C VAL A 374 -0.60 -16.15 12.08
N VAL A 375 -1.42 -15.10 12.11
CA VAL A 375 -2.67 -15.01 12.89
C VAL A 375 -3.81 -14.67 11.93
N VAL A 376 -4.93 -15.36 12.03
CA VAL A 376 -6.14 -15.05 11.27
C VAL A 376 -7.02 -14.11 12.07
N ALA A 377 -7.41 -12.99 11.46
CA ALA A 377 -8.38 -12.04 12.00
C ALA A 377 -9.71 -12.19 11.26
N VAL A 378 -10.73 -12.73 11.90
CA VAL A 378 -12.07 -12.75 11.34
C VAL A 378 -12.72 -11.41 11.57
N ASN A 379 -12.77 -10.54 10.54
CA ASN A 379 -13.42 -9.24 10.62
C ASN A 379 -14.93 -9.42 10.65
N LYS A 380 -15.53 -9.30 11.84
CA LYS A 380 -16.93 -9.53 12.07
C LYS A 380 -17.80 -8.38 11.55
N PHE A 381 -18.83 -8.72 10.78
CA PHE A 381 -19.90 -7.83 10.40
C PHE A 381 -21.16 -8.08 11.25
N PHE A 382 -22.06 -7.10 11.29
CA PHE A 382 -23.25 -7.16 12.16
C PHE A 382 -24.23 -8.26 11.79
N ASP A 383 -24.21 -8.72 10.54
CA ASP A 383 -25.07 -9.75 9.95
C ASP A 383 -24.40 -11.15 9.86
N ASP A 384 -23.17 -11.29 10.35
CA ASP A 384 -22.48 -12.59 10.41
C ASP A 384 -23.12 -13.47 11.49
N SER A 385 -23.48 -14.72 11.13
CA SER A 385 -24.01 -15.68 12.09
C SER A 385 -22.91 -16.27 12.99
N ARG A 386 -23.27 -16.64 14.20
CA ARG A 386 -22.32 -17.28 15.13
C ARG A 386 -21.76 -18.59 14.58
N GLU A 387 -22.62 -19.36 13.91
CA GLU A 387 -22.23 -20.64 13.31
C GLU A 387 -21.17 -20.48 12.22
N GLU A 388 -21.30 -19.45 11.36
CA GLU A 388 -20.31 -19.13 10.34
C GLU A 388 -18.96 -18.72 10.95
N LEU A 389 -18.99 -17.86 11.96
CA LEU A 389 -17.78 -17.42 12.66
C LEU A 389 -17.07 -18.58 13.35
N ASP A 390 -17.82 -19.44 14.06
CA ASP A 390 -17.27 -20.62 14.75
C ASP A 390 -16.70 -21.65 13.76
N ALA A 391 -17.28 -21.79 12.55
CA ALA A 391 -16.74 -22.66 11.52
C ALA A 391 -15.36 -22.20 11.05
N ILE A 392 -15.14 -20.88 10.89
CA ILE A 392 -13.81 -20.34 10.53
C ILE A 392 -12.78 -20.58 11.65
N VAL A 393 -13.15 -20.27 12.89
CA VAL A 393 -12.27 -20.46 14.05
C VAL A 393 -11.88 -21.93 14.21
N LYS A 394 -12.86 -22.84 14.08
CA LYS A 394 -12.61 -24.29 14.14
C LYS A 394 -11.64 -24.75 13.04
N HIS A 395 -11.84 -24.31 11.81
CA HIS A 395 -10.96 -24.65 10.70
C HIS A 395 -9.53 -24.18 10.93
N CYS A 396 -9.35 -22.94 11.41
CA CYS A 396 -8.00 -22.43 11.76
C CYS A 396 -7.36 -23.26 12.88
N ALA A 397 -8.14 -23.65 13.89
CA ALA A 397 -7.66 -24.48 14.99
C ALA A 397 -7.20 -25.87 14.50
N GLU A 398 -7.96 -26.50 13.58
CA GLU A 398 -7.58 -27.78 12.95
C GLU A 398 -6.26 -27.69 12.17
N ARG A 399 -5.93 -26.50 11.64
CA ARG A 399 -4.65 -26.20 10.99
C ARG A 399 -3.55 -25.72 11.94
N GLY A 400 -3.85 -25.59 13.23
CA GLY A 400 -2.90 -25.06 14.23
C GLY A 400 -2.59 -23.57 14.05
N ILE A 401 -3.45 -22.80 13.41
CA ILE A 401 -3.29 -21.37 13.18
C ILE A 401 -4.11 -20.58 14.20
N PRO A 402 -3.51 -19.65 14.98
CA PRO A 402 -4.25 -18.76 15.88
C PRO A 402 -5.28 -17.93 15.11
N CYS A 403 -6.50 -17.86 15.63
CA CYS A 403 -7.60 -17.16 14.98
C CYS A 403 -8.47 -16.43 16.01
N ALA A 404 -8.70 -15.14 15.81
CA ALA A 404 -9.56 -14.30 16.64
C ALA A 404 -10.71 -13.69 15.84
N ILE A 405 -11.90 -13.65 16.44
CA ILE A 405 -13.03 -12.87 15.94
C ILE A 405 -12.84 -11.42 16.39
N ALA A 406 -12.74 -10.50 15.44
CA ALA A 406 -12.46 -9.09 15.69
C ALA A 406 -13.71 -8.23 15.44
N ASP A 407 -14.38 -7.79 16.50
CA ASP A 407 -15.54 -6.88 16.47
C ASP A 407 -15.10 -5.41 16.61
N ILE A 408 -14.12 -5.04 15.80
CA ILE A 408 -13.42 -3.75 15.88
C ILE A 408 -14.22 -2.57 15.32
N PHE A 409 -15.09 -2.83 14.34
CA PHE A 409 -15.94 -1.77 13.78
C PHE A 409 -16.90 -1.22 14.85
N SER A 410 -17.49 -2.10 15.67
CA SER A 410 -18.47 -1.75 16.68
C SER A 410 -17.83 -1.34 18.01
N GLN A 411 -16.71 -1.98 18.39
CA GLN A 411 -16.13 -1.88 19.71
C GLN A 411 -14.75 -1.20 19.76
N GLY A 412 -14.14 -0.90 18.59
CA GLY A 412 -12.81 -0.29 18.55
C GLY A 412 -11.73 -1.22 19.13
N GLY A 413 -10.81 -0.65 19.89
CA GLY A 413 -9.71 -1.39 20.51
C GLY A 413 -10.18 -2.48 21.47
N GLU A 414 -11.30 -2.30 22.16
CA GLU A 414 -11.86 -3.32 23.04
C GLU A 414 -12.20 -4.61 22.28
N GLY A 415 -12.81 -4.49 21.07
CA GLY A 415 -13.12 -5.62 20.20
C GLY A 415 -11.89 -6.22 19.50
N GLY A 416 -10.72 -5.60 19.64
CA GLY A 416 -9.44 -6.05 19.09
C GLY A 416 -8.48 -6.68 20.10
N LYS A 417 -8.81 -6.76 21.40
CA LYS A 417 -7.88 -7.22 22.44
C LYS A 417 -7.41 -8.65 22.26
N ASP A 418 -8.32 -9.57 21.96
CA ASP A 418 -7.97 -10.99 21.77
C ASP A 418 -7.04 -11.16 20.56
N LEU A 419 -7.34 -10.47 19.46
CA LEU A 419 -6.46 -10.44 18.29
C LEU A 419 -5.08 -9.85 18.65
N ALA A 420 -5.06 -8.75 19.40
CA ALA A 420 -3.83 -8.10 19.83
C ALA A 420 -2.96 -9.02 20.69
N GLN A 421 -3.56 -9.75 21.63
CA GLN A 421 -2.85 -10.71 22.47
C GLN A 421 -2.22 -11.85 21.63
N MET A 422 -2.98 -12.43 20.70
CA MET A 422 -2.48 -13.47 19.79
C MET A 422 -1.34 -12.96 18.90
N VAL A 423 -1.43 -11.70 18.41
CA VAL A 423 -0.39 -11.08 17.60
C VAL A 423 0.89 -10.84 18.41
N VAL A 424 0.78 -10.41 19.67
CA VAL A 424 1.95 -10.27 20.57
C VAL A 424 2.64 -11.61 20.74
N GLU A 425 1.90 -12.66 21.07
CA GLU A 425 2.43 -14.02 21.24
C GLU A 425 3.07 -14.57 19.96
N ALA A 426 2.46 -14.31 18.79
CA ALA A 426 3.02 -14.69 17.51
C ALA A 426 4.33 -13.95 17.21
N ALA A 427 4.35 -12.62 17.43
CA ALA A 427 5.53 -11.79 17.21
C ALA A 427 6.70 -12.14 18.14
N ASP A 428 6.42 -12.66 19.34
CA ASP A 428 7.44 -13.10 20.30
C ASP A 428 8.09 -14.44 19.90
N ARG A 429 7.41 -15.26 19.08
CA ARG A 429 7.94 -16.54 18.56
C ARG A 429 8.83 -16.37 17.33
N SER A 430 8.86 -15.20 16.71
CA SER A 430 9.67 -14.95 15.51
C SER A 430 11.15 -14.88 15.88
N SER A 431 11.91 -15.93 15.59
CA SER A 431 13.33 -16.05 15.99
C SER A 431 14.32 -16.02 14.83
N ALA A 432 13.87 -16.26 13.59
CA ALA A 432 14.73 -16.29 12.42
C ALA A 432 14.58 -15.00 11.57
N PRO A 433 15.64 -14.50 10.93
CA PRO A 433 15.54 -13.37 10.01
C PRO A 433 14.59 -13.66 8.83
N PHE A 434 13.88 -12.65 8.36
CA PHE A 434 13.05 -12.73 7.18
C PHE A 434 13.88 -13.10 5.94
N LYS A 435 13.33 -13.98 5.10
CA LYS A 435 13.89 -14.31 3.81
C LYS A 435 12.87 -14.10 2.71
N PRO A 436 13.20 -13.33 1.65
CA PRO A 436 12.37 -13.23 0.46
C PRO A 436 12.16 -14.58 -0.22
N LEU A 437 11.10 -14.68 -1.02
CA LEU A 437 10.69 -15.91 -1.69
C LEU A 437 11.72 -16.40 -2.71
N TYR A 438 12.46 -15.50 -3.33
CA TYR A 438 13.45 -15.81 -4.38
C TYR A 438 14.69 -14.90 -4.26
N GLU A 439 15.81 -15.34 -4.83
CA GLU A 439 17.03 -14.54 -4.90
C GLU A 439 16.95 -13.47 -5.99
N SER A 440 17.51 -12.29 -5.72
CA SER A 440 17.46 -11.15 -6.66
C SER A 440 18.19 -11.40 -7.97
N ALA A 441 19.27 -12.20 -7.95
CA ALA A 441 20.10 -12.48 -9.11
C ALA A 441 19.48 -13.46 -10.13
N LEU A 442 18.37 -14.13 -9.78
CA LEU A 442 17.70 -15.06 -10.69
C LEU A 442 17.18 -14.36 -11.94
N PRO A 443 17.10 -15.05 -13.09
CA PRO A 443 16.40 -14.56 -14.27
C PRO A 443 14.95 -14.18 -13.97
N VAL A 444 14.40 -13.20 -14.66
CA VAL A 444 13.03 -12.71 -14.41
C VAL A 444 11.99 -13.83 -14.57
N GLU A 445 12.13 -14.65 -15.63
CA GLU A 445 11.20 -15.76 -15.88
C GLU A 445 11.22 -16.80 -14.75
N GLU A 446 12.38 -17.07 -14.16
CA GLU A 446 12.50 -17.97 -13.01
C GLU A 446 11.82 -17.39 -11.76
N LYS A 447 11.97 -16.08 -11.49
CA LYS A 447 11.26 -15.40 -10.40
C LYS A 447 9.76 -15.47 -10.59
N LEU A 448 9.26 -15.23 -11.80
CA LEU A 448 7.84 -15.35 -12.11
C LEU A 448 7.33 -16.78 -11.89
N ASN A 449 8.10 -17.80 -12.27
CA ASN A 449 7.75 -19.21 -12.04
C ASN A 449 7.72 -19.55 -10.54
N ILE A 450 8.66 -19.02 -9.74
CA ILE A 450 8.67 -19.21 -8.28
C ILE A 450 7.40 -18.60 -7.66
N ILE A 451 7.03 -17.38 -8.04
CA ILE A 451 5.80 -16.71 -7.57
C ILE A 451 4.57 -17.52 -7.99
N ALA A 452 4.49 -17.92 -9.26
CA ALA A 452 3.37 -18.69 -9.79
C ALA A 452 3.14 -20.00 -9.00
N ARG A 453 4.19 -20.72 -8.71
CA ARG A 453 4.10 -22.01 -7.99
C ARG A 453 3.81 -21.82 -6.50
N ASN A 454 4.54 -20.93 -5.83
CA ASN A 454 4.49 -20.84 -4.36
C ASN A 454 3.35 -19.96 -3.85
N ILE A 455 2.94 -18.95 -4.62
CA ILE A 455 1.88 -18.01 -4.22
C ILE A 455 0.53 -18.36 -4.85
N TYR A 456 0.54 -18.77 -6.12
CA TYR A 456 -0.69 -19.03 -6.86
C TYR A 456 -1.01 -20.53 -7.02
N GLY A 457 -0.10 -21.44 -6.63
CA GLY A 457 -0.28 -22.87 -6.79
C GLY A 457 -0.38 -23.33 -8.26
N ALA A 458 0.18 -22.54 -9.19
CA ALA A 458 0.19 -22.83 -10.61
C ALA A 458 1.41 -23.70 -10.99
N ASP A 459 1.36 -24.36 -12.14
CA ASP A 459 2.49 -25.16 -12.64
C ASP A 459 3.66 -24.29 -13.14
N GLY A 460 3.38 -23.04 -13.55
CA GLY A 460 4.36 -22.08 -14.04
C GLY A 460 3.70 -20.90 -14.76
N VAL A 461 4.52 -20.15 -15.50
CA VAL A 461 4.10 -18.96 -16.26
C VAL A 461 4.34 -19.16 -17.74
N GLU A 462 3.35 -18.89 -18.57
CA GLU A 462 3.48 -18.78 -20.01
C GLU A 462 3.51 -17.31 -20.43
N LEU A 463 4.64 -16.87 -20.98
CA LEU A 463 4.81 -15.50 -21.45
C LEU A 463 4.29 -15.35 -22.89
N THR A 464 3.45 -14.33 -23.12
CA THR A 464 3.04 -13.97 -24.49
C THR A 464 4.23 -13.50 -25.33
N ALA A 465 4.12 -13.54 -26.66
CA ALA A 465 5.17 -13.04 -27.55
C ALA A 465 5.54 -11.56 -27.26
N ALA A 466 4.55 -10.72 -26.92
CA ALA A 466 4.77 -9.33 -26.54
C ALA A 466 5.55 -9.20 -25.23
N ALA A 467 5.22 -10.02 -24.21
CA ALA A 467 5.93 -10.05 -22.93
C ALA A 467 7.39 -10.53 -23.13
N LYS A 468 7.63 -11.58 -23.91
CA LYS A 468 8.98 -12.06 -24.23
C LYS A 468 9.83 -10.98 -24.91
N LYS A 469 9.24 -10.24 -25.87
CA LYS A 469 9.93 -9.14 -26.57
C LYS A 469 10.32 -8.02 -25.58
N LYS A 470 9.41 -7.61 -24.70
CA LYS A 470 9.70 -6.61 -23.67
C LYS A 470 10.77 -7.10 -22.67
N LEU A 471 10.68 -8.35 -22.23
CA LEU A 471 11.67 -8.93 -21.33
C LEU A 471 13.06 -8.90 -21.95
N ALA A 472 13.21 -9.37 -23.20
CA ALA A 472 14.46 -9.32 -23.94
C ALA A 472 15.01 -7.89 -24.09
N GLN A 473 14.16 -6.88 -24.28
CA GLN A 473 14.56 -5.48 -24.32
C GLN A 473 15.10 -4.99 -22.97
N PHE A 474 14.47 -5.36 -21.87
CA PHE A 474 14.94 -5.01 -20.52
C PHE A 474 16.25 -5.70 -20.17
N GLU A 475 16.41 -6.98 -20.52
CA GLU A 475 17.64 -7.74 -20.31
C GLU A 475 18.80 -7.14 -21.11
N ALA A 476 18.59 -6.84 -22.39
CA ALA A 476 19.58 -6.19 -23.25
C ALA A 476 20.01 -4.82 -22.73
N SER A 477 19.07 -4.08 -22.10
CA SER A 477 19.30 -2.78 -21.51
C SER A 477 19.86 -2.84 -20.08
N ARG A 478 20.11 -4.03 -19.53
CA ARG A 478 20.50 -4.26 -18.12
C ARG A 478 19.53 -3.66 -17.11
N LEU A 479 18.24 -3.59 -17.45
CA LEU A 479 17.16 -3.09 -16.59
C LEU A 479 16.56 -4.18 -15.70
N THR A 480 17.11 -5.38 -15.71
CA THR A 480 16.69 -6.54 -14.90
C THR A 480 17.43 -6.66 -13.57
N ASP A 481 18.36 -5.76 -13.27
CA ASP A 481 19.00 -5.64 -11.97
C ASP A 481 17.93 -5.35 -10.88
N PRO A 482 18.04 -5.92 -9.67
CA PRO A 482 17.03 -5.77 -8.58
C PRO A 482 16.58 -4.34 -8.26
N VAL A 483 17.37 -3.34 -8.64
CA VAL A 483 17.04 -1.92 -8.48
C VAL A 483 16.00 -1.43 -9.49
N SER A 484 15.76 -2.17 -10.57
CA SER A 484 14.89 -1.79 -11.71
C SER A 484 13.45 -2.34 -11.60
N TYR A 485 13.12 -3.09 -10.56
CA TYR A 485 11.80 -3.76 -10.42
C TYR A 485 10.60 -2.84 -10.30
N THR A 486 10.80 -1.55 -10.02
CA THR A 486 9.71 -0.57 -9.99
C THR A 486 9.07 -0.34 -11.37
N HIS A 487 9.69 -0.83 -12.45
CA HIS A 487 9.23 -0.61 -13.82
C HIS A 487 8.58 -1.84 -14.48
N LEU A 488 8.57 -3.00 -13.84
CA LEU A 488 7.87 -4.19 -14.33
C LEU A 488 6.42 -4.21 -13.87
N THR A 489 5.69 -3.15 -14.14
CA THR A 489 4.24 -3.21 -14.14
C THR A 489 3.82 -3.79 -15.48
N LEU A 490 3.50 -5.08 -15.49
CA LEU A 490 2.79 -5.69 -16.59
C LEU A 490 1.41 -5.03 -16.71
N PRO A 491 0.94 -4.72 -17.92
CA PRO A 491 -0.37 -4.13 -18.14
C PRO A 491 -1.50 -5.03 -17.70
#